data_28e37494d3e2878e0828190810ef444f
#
_entry.id   28e37494d3e2878e0828190810ef444f
#
_cell.length_a   1.000
_cell.length_b   1.000
_cell.length_c   1.000
_cell.angle_alpha   90.00
_cell.angle_beta   90.00
_cell.angle_gamma   90.00
#
_symmetry.space_group_name_H-M   'P 1'
#
loop_
_entity.id
_entity.type
_entity.pdbx_description
1 polymer ?
#
loop_
_entity_poly.entity_id
_entity_poly.type
_entity_poly.pdbx_seq_one_letter_code
_entity_poly.pdbx_strand_id
1 'polypeptide(L)'
;MGTDGNWPRRKLKCASQAEILRSHQRDDDFVKYLRDKLSEVSANLGVHRTSLAQLIRSDVPYKLLYFAFTSGMGNQTLGEEYTGIVQANLEQRRVPTLTVRVLAAILECLGERMLLKLLRQLQAYVNHPRSELTPAATTFLNTLLSKLRTMIPIVVLFHKGLFYIYGRYYSLGKRVAGLDYTKVYGPRPMDTVSWGLRLLGVATLIQCLLRIWQSGAVQDTAAVNIPSVKCSGHNCQLCLEATATTATLCGHLFCWNCLSEWLRVKPYCPFCREYVPPSRIVHVMNL
;
A
#
# COMPACT_ATOMS: atom_id res chain seq x y z
N MET A 1 35.87 33.70 32.73
CA MET A 1 36.05 34.20 31.35
C MET A 1 35.28 33.28 30.44
N GLY A 2 34.02 33.62 30.19
CA GLY A 2 33.14 32.91 29.27
C GLY A 2 33.29 33.45 27.87
N THR A 3 33.80 32.67 26.95
CA THR A 3 33.76 32.99 25.53
C THR A 3 32.43 32.49 24.99
N ASP A 4 31.43 33.35 24.94
CA ASP A 4 30.20 33.12 24.18
C ASP A 4 30.55 33.00 22.71
N GLY A 5 30.92 31.79 22.29
CA GLY A 5 31.17 31.45 20.91
C GLY A 5 29.87 31.60 20.12
N ASN A 6 29.64 32.77 19.55
CA ASN A 6 28.56 33.07 18.64
C ASN A 6 28.85 32.39 17.30
N TRP A 7 28.71 31.04 17.28
CA TRP A 7 28.81 30.27 16.05
C TRP A 7 27.64 30.66 15.15
N PRO A 8 27.90 31.06 13.89
CA PRO A 8 26.84 31.40 12.96
C PRO A 8 25.87 30.21 12.85
N ARG A 9 24.61 30.40 13.28
CA ARG A 9 23.56 29.37 13.19
C ARG A 9 23.38 29.00 11.73
N ARG A 10 24.05 27.93 11.30
CA ARG A 10 23.93 27.41 9.95
C ARG A 10 22.46 27.08 9.73
N LYS A 11 21.86 27.66 8.68
CA LYS A 11 20.50 27.33 8.27
C LYS A 11 20.48 25.86 7.90
N LEU A 12 19.67 25.06 8.62
CA LEU A 12 19.40 23.67 8.26
C LEU A 12 18.77 23.67 6.86
N LYS A 13 19.43 23.04 5.90
CA LYS A 13 18.88 22.90 4.54
C LYS A 13 18.06 21.63 4.47
N CYS A 14 16.89 21.70 3.84
CA CYS A 14 16.08 20.52 3.55
C CYS A 14 16.89 19.54 2.68
N ALA A 15 16.67 18.25 2.89
CA ALA A 15 17.19 17.22 2.01
C ALA A 15 16.56 17.36 0.61
N SER A 16 17.27 16.94 -0.43
CA SER A 16 16.69 16.91 -1.78
C SER A 16 15.63 15.81 -1.90
N GLN A 17 14.66 16.04 -2.76
CA GLN A 17 13.61 15.08 -3.06
C GLN A 17 14.15 13.70 -3.49
N ALA A 18 15.22 13.69 -4.29
CA ALA A 18 15.86 12.47 -4.75
C ALA A 18 16.52 11.69 -3.61
N GLU A 19 17.11 12.38 -2.62
CA GLU A 19 17.70 11.75 -1.44
C GLU A 19 16.62 11.12 -0.56
N ILE A 20 15.51 11.83 -0.33
CA ILE A 20 14.37 11.31 0.42
C ILE A 20 13.81 10.04 -0.27
N LEU A 21 13.67 10.08 -1.58
CA LEU A 21 13.15 8.94 -2.35
C LEU A 21 14.09 7.73 -2.27
N ARG A 22 15.40 7.93 -2.44
CA ARG A 22 16.42 6.88 -2.32
C ARG A 22 16.47 6.28 -0.90
N SER A 23 16.33 7.11 0.13
CA SER A 23 16.25 6.65 1.51
C SER A 23 15.07 5.69 1.68
N HIS A 24 13.87 6.08 1.26
CA HIS A 24 12.68 5.22 1.35
C HIS A 24 12.78 3.95 0.52
N GLN A 25 13.34 4.02 -0.69
CA GLN A 25 13.57 2.83 -1.52
C GLN A 25 14.50 1.85 -0.81
N ARG A 26 15.59 2.35 -0.22
CA ARG A 26 16.54 1.51 0.51
C ARG A 26 15.92 0.86 1.74
N ASP A 27 15.11 1.60 2.49
CA ASP A 27 14.36 1.07 3.63
C ASP A 27 13.36 -0.01 3.19
N ASP A 28 12.61 0.23 2.12
CA ASP A 28 11.65 -0.74 1.57
C ASP A 28 12.35 -2.01 1.05
N ASP A 29 13.52 -1.91 0.42
CA ASP A 29 14.30 -3.04 -0.06
C ASP A 29 14.82 -3.88 1.12
N PHE A 30 15.27 -3.24 2.20
CA PHE A 30 15.70 -3.93 3.40
C PHE A 30 14.53 -4.64 4.11
N VAL A 31 13.38 -3.99 4.18
CA VAL A 31 12.16 -4.62 4.75
C VAL A 31 11.74 -5.85 3.95
N LYS A 32 11.82 -5.80 2.61
CA LYS A 32 11.56 -6.97 1.76
C LYS A 32 12.55 -8.09 2.04
N TYR A 33 13.84 -7.76 2.10
CA TYR A 33 14.87 -8.73 2.43
C TYR A 33 14.62 -9.39 3.80
N LEU A 34 14.30 -8.59 4.82
CA LEU A 34 13.97 -9.07 6.15
C LEU A 34 12.74 -10.00 6.14
N ARG A 35 11.68 -9.61 5.41
CA ARG A 35 10.49 -10.44 5.21
C ARG A 35 10.86 -11.80 4.59
N ASP A 36 11.62 -11.79 3.50
CA ASP A 36 11.95 -13.00 2.75
C ASP A 36 12.79 -13.95 3.63
N LYS A 37 13.76 -13.43 4.39
CA LYS A 37 14.55 -14.21 5.33
C LYS A 37 13.74 -14.78 6.50
N LEU A 38 12.86 -13.97 7.10
CA LEU A 38 12.00 -14.45 8.18
C LEU A 38 10.92 -15.41 7.69
N SER A 39 10.43 -15.25 6.46
CA SER A 39 9.51 -16.22 5.86
C SER A 39 10.19 -17.56 5.60
N GLU A 40 11.46 -17.58 5.17
CA GLU A 40 12.28 -18.78 5.01
C GLU A 40 12.46 -19.52 6.36
N VAL A 41 12.81 -18.78 7.41
CA VAL A 41 12.92 -19.34 8.77
C VAL A 41 11.59 -19.90 9.27
N SER A 42 10.49 -19.17 9.06
CA SER A 42 9.16 -19.64 9.47
C SER A 42 8.69 -20.88 8.71
N ALA A 43 9.09 -21.00 7.43
CA ALA A 43 8.85 -22.18 6.62
C ALA A 43 9.58 -23.40 7.18
N ASN A 44 10.84 -23.23 7.55
CA ASN A 44 11.67 -24.29 8.14
C ASN A 44 11.16 -24.73 9.52
N LEU A 45 10.50 -23.83 10.26
CA LEU A 45 9.88 -24.12 11.56
C LEU A 45 8.45 -24.72 11.46
N GLY A 46 7.95 -24.96 10.26
CA GLY A 46 6.65 -25.60 10.05
C GLY A 46 5.41 -24.74 10.40
N VAL A 47 5.56 -23.42 10.50
CA VAL A 47 4.49 -22.48 10.91
C VAL A 47 3.43 -22.26 9.80
N HIS A 48 3.41 -23.08 8.75
CA HIS A 48 2.60 -22.88 7.54
C HIS A 48 1.06 -22.89 7.71
N ARG A 49 0.51 -23.36 8.84
CA ARG A 49 -0.93 -23.62 8.98
C ARG A 49 -1.66 -22.76 10.01
N THR A 50 -1.04 -21.77 10.58
CA THR A 50 -1.65 -20.94 11.63
C THR A 50 -2.11 -19.58 11.11
N SER A 51 -3.03 -18.92 11.86
CA SER A 51 -3.43 -17.52 11.61
C SER A 51 -2.22 -16.55 11.54
N LEU A 52 -1.08 -16.95 12.12
CA LEU A 52 0.21 -16.28 12.02
C LEU A 52 0.75 -16.25 10.58
N ALA A 53 0.44 -17.24 9.74
CA ALA A 53 0.91 -17.27 8.36
C ALA A 53 0.36 -16.11 7.53
N GLN A 54 -0.87 -15.64 7.80
CA GLN A 54 -1.41 -14.43 7.15
C GLN A 54 -0.70 -13.16 7.61
N LEU A 55 -0.33 -13.09 8.88
CA LEU A 55 0.42 -11.95 9.44
C LEU A 55 1.83 -11.90 8.86
N ILE A 56 2.49 -13.06 8.75
CA ILE A 56 3.84 -13.23 8.17
C ILE A 56 3.86 -12.86 6.67
N ARG A 57 2.76 -13.03 5.96
CA ARG A 57 2.64 -12.68 4.54
C ARG A 57 2.53 -11.17 4.27
N SER A 58 2.16 -10.37 5.27
CA SER A 58 2.04 -8.92 5.12
C SER A 58 3.37 -8.22 5.43
N ASP A 59 3.68 -7.11 4.74
CA ASP A 59 4.89 -6.32 4.99
C ASP A 59 4.83 -5.53 6.30
N VAL A 60 3.65 -5.41 6.92
CA VAL A 60 3.41 -4.55 8.07
C VAL A 60 4.24 -4.92 9.30
N PRO A 61 4.26 -6.20 9.77
CA PRO A 61 5.01 -6.56 10.96
C PRO A 61 6.52 -6.33 10.79
N TYR A 62 7.04 -6.57 9.59
CA TYR A 62 8.47 -6.35 9.29
C TYR A 62 8.82 -4.86 9.26
N LYS A 63 7.95 -4.03 8.67
CA LYS A 63 8.11 -2.56 8.72
C LYS A 63 8.07 -2.05 10.16
N LEU A 64 7.12 -2.51 10.97
CA LEU A 64 7.03 -2.12 12.37
C LEU A 64 8.26 -2.56 13.17
N LEU A 65 8.71 -3.80 12.98
CA LEU A 65 9.92 -4.31 13.59
C LEU A 65 11.13 -3.45 13.22
N TYR A 66 11.30 -3.19 11.93
CA TYR A 66 12.39 -2.38 11.41
C TYR A 66 12.40 -0.96 12.01
N PHE A 67 11.25 -0.28 11.99
CA PHE A 67 11.15 1.07 12.57
C PHE A 67 11.25 1.08 14.10
N ALA A 68 10.83 0.01 14.79
CA ALA A 68 11.03 -0.10 16.23
C ALA A 68 12.52 -0.15 16.60
N PHE A 69 13.31 -0.96 15.87
CA PHE A 69 14.75 -1.06 16.11
C PHE A 69 15.56 0.13 15.60
N THR A 70 15.07 0.89 14.65
CA THR A 70 15.76 2.08 14.13
C THR A 70 15.22 3.35 14.80
N SER A 71 14.15 3.91 14.28
CA SER A 71 13.57 5.17 14.76
C SER A 71 13.05 5.09 16.20
N GLY A 72 12.59 3.90 16.63
CA GLY A 72 12.10 3.65 18.00
C GLY A 72 13.21 3.66 19.06
N MET A 73 14.42 3.24 18.69
CA MET A 73 15.61 3.35 19.56
C MET A 73 16.34 4.70 19.46
N GLY A 74 15.82 5.62 18.64
CA GLY A 74 16.45 6.92 18.42
C GLY A 74 17.50 6.95 17.31
N ASN A 75 17.73 5.82 16.64
CA ASN A 75 18.70 5.70 15.56
C ASN A 75 18.12 6.17 14.22
N GLN A 76 18.99 6.36 13.23
CA GLN A 76 18.60 6.57 11.84
C GLN A 76 18.18 5.24 11.20
N THR A 77 17.35 5.32 10.15
CA THR A 77 17.11 4.16 9.30
C THR A 77 18.31 3.90 8.40
N LEU A 78 18.44 2.69 7.86
CA LEU A 78 19.51 2.37 6.90
C LEU A 78 19.48 3.28 5.67
N GLY A 79 18.28 3.63 5.20
CA GLY A 79 18.11 4.56 4.09
C GLY A 79 18.54 5.98 4.44
N GLU A 80 18.21 6.46 5.63
CA GLU A 80 18.62 7.76 6.15
C GLU A 80 20.14 7.85 6.30
N GLU A 81 20.76 6.81 6.83
CA GLU A 81 22.21 6.73 6.97
C GLU A 81 22.91 6.70 5.60
N TYR A 82 22.42 5.86 4.68
CA TYR A 82 22.94 5.75 3.31
C TYR A 82 22.92 7.07 2.53
N THR A 83 21.86 7.87 2.72
CA THR A 83 21.70 9.16 2.02
C THR A 83 22.29 10.35 2.80
N GLY A 84 22.68 10.15 4.06
CA GLY A 84 23.22 11.21 4.93
C GLY A 84 22.16 12.23 5.34
N ILE A 85 20.89 11.82 5.44
CA ILE A 85 19.77 12.67 5.84
C ILE A 85 19.32 12.33 7.27
N VAL A 86 18.78 13.31 7.98
CA VAL A 86 18.28 13.14 9.35
C VAL A 86 16.90 13.74 9.46
N GLN A 87 16.04 13.10 10.24
CA GLN A 87 14.73 13.64 10.59
C GLN A 87 14.89 14.88 11.47
N ALA A 88 14.29 15.98 11.07
CA ALA A 88 14.32 17.24 11.81
C ALA A 88 12.97 17.96 11.70
N ASN A 89 12.59 18.64 12.76
CA ASN A 89 11.52 19.63 12.67
C ASN A 89 12.14 20.95 12.18
N LEU A 90 11.92 21.27 10.91
CA LEU A 90 12.51 22.45 10.27
C LEU A 90 11.96 23.77 10.83
N GLU A 91 10.71 23.78 11.31
CA GLU A 91 10.07 24.95 11.89
C GLU A 91 10.70 25.29 13.25
N GLN A 92 10.86 24.25 14.09
CA GLN A 92 11.43 24.40 15.42
C GLN A 92 12.96 24.30 15.44
N ARG A 93 13.61 23.94 14.32
CA ARG A 93 15.06 23.70 14.20
C ARG A 93 15.61 22.76 15.28
N ARG A 94 14.83 21.75 15.64
CA ARG A 94 15.16 20.76 16.67
C ARG A 94 15.07 19.35 16.12
N VAL A 95 15.82 18.46 16.73
CA VAL A 95 15.64 17.01 16.52
C VAL A 95 14.29 16.63 17.13
N PRO A 96 13.42 15.91 16.38
CA PRO A 96 12.11 15.51 16.89
C PRO A 96 12.26 14.58 18.10
N THR A 97 11.33 14.69 19.02
CA THR A 97 11.25 13.78 20.17
C THR A 97 11.00 12.35 19.71
N LEU A 98 11.44 11.37 20.50
CA LEU A 98 11.27 9.96 20.20
C LEU A 98 9.79 9.60 19.99
N THR A 99 8.90 10.16 20.81
CA THR A 99 7.45 9.95 20.69
C THR A 99 6.89 10.38 19.33
N VAL A 100 7.32 11.52 18.80
CA VAL A 100 6.88 12.04 17.50
C VAL A 100 7.43 11.16 16.36
N ARG A 101 8.67 10.67 16.48
CA ARG A 101 9.27 9.76 15.48
C ARG A 101 8.55 8.43 15.44
N VAL A 102 8.26 7.84 16.61
CA VAL A 102 7.50 6.58 16.72
C VAL A 102 6.08 6.75 16.18
N LEU A 103 5.41 7.84 16.56
CA LEU A 103 4.06 8.14 16.05
C LEU A 103 4.06 8.26 14.53
N ALA A 104 5.01 8.99 13.95
CA ALA A 104 5.13 9.11 12.50
C ALA A 104 5.36 7.76 11.82
N ALA A 105 6.23 6.91 12.38
CA ALA A 105 6.49 5.57 11.87
C ALA A 105 5.24 4.67 11.93
N ILE A 106 4.48 4.72 13.02
CA ILE A 106 3.21 3.99 13.15
C ILE A 106 2.19 4.48 12.12
N LEU A 107 2.02 5.78 11.97
CA LEU A 107 1.10 6.38 11.00
C LEU A 107 1.52 6.03 9.55
N GLU A 108 2.80 5.97 9.26
CA GLU A 108 3.32 5.58 7.95
C GLU A 108 3.05 4.10 7.63
N CYS A 109 3.27 3.21 8.60
CA CYS A 109 3.10 1.77 8.40
C CYS A 109 1.65 1.32 8.39
N LEU A 110 0.84 1.89 9.26
CA LEU A 110 -0.50 1.39 9.57
C LEU A 110 -1.62 2.35 9.12
N GLY A 111 -1.33 3.65 8.95
CA GLY A 111 -2.35 4.69 8.83
C GLY A 111 -3.42 4.38 7.78
N GLU A 112 -3.05 4.16 6.53
CA GLU A 112 -4.00 3.87 5.46
C GLU A 112 -4.70 2.52 5.64
N ARG A 113 -3.93 1.46 5.94
CA ARG A 113 -4.46 0.09 6.08
C ARG A 113 -5.37 -0.05 7.30
N MET A 114 -4.98 0.54 8.42
CA MET A 114 -5.79 0.54 9.65
C MET A 114 -7.08 1.34 9.45
N LEU A 115 -7.00 2.50 8.82
CA LEU A 115 -8.16 3.33 8.55
C LEU A 115 -9.16 2.60 7.64
N LEU A 116 -8.69 1.99 6.55
CA LEU A 116 -9.54 1.18 5.67
C LEU A 116 -10.13 -0.04 6.37
N LYS A 117 -9.36 -0.70 7.26
CA LYS A 117 -9.87 -1.82 8.05
C LYS A 117 -10.93 -1.36 9.04
N LEU A 118 -10.70 -0.25 9.73
CA LEU A 118 -11.66 0.36 10.65
C LEU A 118 -12.97 0.72 9.94
N LEU A 119 -12.90 1.34 8.77
CA LEU A 119 -14.10 1.66 7.99
C LEU A 119 -14.89 0.41 7.57
N ARG A 120 -14.20 -0.69 7.23
CA ARG A 120 -14.86 -1.98 6.94
C ARG A 120 -15.54 -2.56 8.17
N GLN A 121 -14.90 -2.49 9.33
CA GLN A 121 -15.47 -2.98 10.60
C GLN A 121 -16.68 -2.14 11.00
N LEU A 122 -16.62 -0.81 10.86
CA LEU A 122 -17.76 0.09 11.11
C LEU A 122 -18.90 -0.21 10.14
N GLN A 123 -18.62 -0.47 8.87
CA GLN A 123 -19.65 -0.86 7.89
C GLN A 123 -20.30 -2.19 8.25
N ALA A 124 -19.50 -3.18 8.69
CA ALA A 124 -20.02 -4.46 9.15
C ALA A 124 -20.88 -4.30 10.42
N TYR A 125 -20.49 -3.43 11.35
CA TYR A 125 -21.26 -3.13 12.55
C TYR A 125 -22.59 -2.44 12.24
N VAL A 126 -22.59 -1.45 11.33
CA VAL A 126 -23.81 -0.75 10.88
C VAL A 126 -24.80 -1.73 10.23
N ASN A 127 -24.31 -2.72 9.49
CA ASN A 127 -25.13 -3.73 8.81
C ASN A 127 -25.53 -4.91 9.71
N HIS A 128 -25.07 -4.93 10.97
CA HIS A 128 -25.41 -6.03 11.88
C HIS A 128 -26.86 -5.93 12.35
N PRO A 129 -27.63 -7.03 12.39
CA PRO A 129 -29.05 -7.02 12.76
C PRO A 129 -29.32 -6.53 14.20
N ARG A 130 -28.30 -6.47 15.05
CA ARG A 130 -28.39 -5.90 16.42
C ARG A 130 -28.21 -4.38 16.47
N SER A 131 -27.88 -3.72 15.34
CA SER A 131 -27.84 -2.27 15.31
C SER A 131 -29.28 -1.77 15.26
N GLU A 132 -29.73 -1.09 16.33
CA GLU A 132 -31.05 -0.47 16.44
C GLU A 132 -31.20 0.80 15.58
N LEU A 133 -30.49 0.83 14.44
CA LEU A 133 -30.47 1.99 13.54
C LEU A 133 -31.68 1.96 12.61
N THR A 134 -32.27 3.12 12.38
CA THR A 134 -33.35 3.27 11.40
C THR A 134 -32.83 2.95 9.98
N PRO A 135 -33.67 2.38 9.07
CA PRO A 135 -33.23 2.04 7.73
C PRO A 135 -32.69 3.24 6.93
N ALA A 136 -33.19 4.43 7.18
CA ALA A 136 -32.68 5.66 6.57
C ALA A 136 -31.26 5.99 7.08
N ALA A 137 -30.99 5.82 8.37
CA ALA A 137 -29.67 6.05 8.94
C ALA A 137 -28.63 5.00 8.47
N THR A 138 -29.04 3.73 8.32
CA THR A 138 -28.14 2.69 7.80
C THR A 138 -27.75 2.94 6.35
N THR A 139 -28.67 3.36 5.49
CA THR A 139 -28.36 3.70 4.10
C THR A 139 -27.45 4.92 4.00
N PHE A 140 -27.70 5.96 4.79
CA PHE A 140 -26.85 7.15 4.84
C PHE A 140 -25.42 6.82 5.30
N LEU A 141 -25.28 6.08 6.42
CA LEU A 141 -23.98 5.69 6.96
C LEU A 141 -23.20 4.80 5.99
N ASN A 142 -23.85 3.84 5.35
CA ASN A 142 -23.21 2.98 4.35
C ASN A 142 -22.71 3.78 3.16
N THR A 143 -23.48 4.74 2.68
CA THR A 143 -23.07 5.63 1.59
C THR A 143 -21.88 6.50 2.01
N LEU A 144 -21.90 7.06 3.21
CA LEU A 144 -20.82 7.87 3.75
C LEU A 144 -19.54 7.05 3.92
N LEU A 145 -19.62 5.86 4.52
CA LEU A 145 -18.47 4.98 4.74
C LEU A 145 -17.88 4.49 3.41
N SER A 146 -18.73 4.19 2.43
CA SER A 146 -18.31 3.84 1.07
C SER A 146 -17.55 4.98 0.40
N LYS A 147 -18.07 6.22 0.47
CA LYS A 147 -17.39 7.41 -0.06
C LYS A 147 -16.04 7.66 0.63
N LEU A 148 -16.02 7.60 1.96
CA LEU A 148 -14.77 7.75 2.71
C LEU A 148 -13.72 6.71 2.32
N ARG A 149 -14.14 5.45 2.16
CA ARG A 149 -13.24 4.37 1.72
C ARG A 149 -12.66 4.62 0.33
N THR A 150 -13.42 5.18 -0.59
CA THR A 150 -12.96 5.54 -1.93
C THR A 150 -12.05 6.77 -1.91
N MET A 151 -12.33 7.74 -1.02
CA MET A 151 -11.55 8.98 -0.92
C MET A 151 -10.16 8.80 -0.31
N ILE A 152 -9.96 7.86 0.63
CA ILE A 152 -8.68 7.67 1.33
C ILE A 152 -7.51 7.42 0.35
N PRO A 153 -7.56 6.44 -0.58
CA PRO A 153 -6.47 6.24 -1.53
C PRO A 153 -6.25 7.43 -2.47
N ILE A 154 -7.33 8.19 -2.77
CA ILE A 154 -7.23 9.41 -3.58
C ILE A 154 -6.44 10.49 -2.82
N VAL A 155 -6.73 10.70 -1.53
CA VAL A 155 -5.99 11.65 -0.68
C VAL A 155 -4.52 11.26 -0.55
N VAL A 156 -4.22 9.97 -0.39
CA VAL A 156 -2.84 9.47 -0.36
C VAL A 156 -2.13 9.73 -1.69
N LEU A 157 -2.80 9.47 -2.81
CA LEU A 157 -2.25 9.72 -4.14
C LEU A 157 -2.00 11.22 -4.38
N PHE A 158 -2.96 12.05 -3.99
CA PHE A 158 -2.84 13.51 -4.04
C PHE A 158 -1.65 14.01 -3.23
N HIS A 159 -1.49 13.50 -2.00
CA HIS A 159 -0.34 13.85 -1.15
C HIS A 159 1.00 13.43 -1.79
N LYS A 160 1.08 12.27 -2.43
CA LYS A 160 2.28 11.85 -3.19
C LYS A 160 2.56 12.79 -4.37
N GLY A 161 1.53 13.22 -5.08
CA GLY A 161 1.67 14.24 -6.14
C GLY A 161 2.26 15.55 -5.61
N LEU A 162 1.77 16.02 -4.46
CA LEU A 162 2.33 17.20 -3.81
C LEU A 162 3.80 17.01 -3.38
N PHE A 163 4.15 15.83 -2.90
CA PHE A 163 5.55 15.53 -2.60
C PHE A 163 6.43 15.64 -3.85
N TYR A 164 5.99 15.10 -4.99
CA TYR A 164 6.77 15.19 -6.24
C TYR A 164 6.92 16.63 -6.77
N ILE A 165 6.03 17.54 -6.41
CA ILE A 165 6.14 18.95 -6.83
C ILE A 165 6.99 19.76 -5.84
N TYR A 166 6.72 19.62 -4.55
CA TYR A 166 7.31 20.47 -3.51
C TYR A 166 8.53 19.85 -2.82
N GLY A 167 8.72 18.54 -2.91
CA GLY A 167 9.85 17.82 -2.32
C GLY A 167 9.82 17.67 -0.80
N ARG A 168 8.69 17.95 -0.13
CA ARG A 168 8.57 17.93 1.34
C ARG A 168 7.52 16.90 1.78
N TYR A 169 7.78 16.23 2.91
CA TYR A 169 6.87 15.27 3.53
C TYR A 169 6.48 14.10 2.61
N TYR A 170 7.33 13.08 2.54
CA TYR A 170 7.09 11.90 1.71
C TYR A 170 5.80 11.13 2.05
N SER A 171 5.47 11.03 3.34
CA SER A 171 4.26 10.34 3.81
C SER A 171 3.31 11.29 4.56
N LEU A 172 2.01 10.96 4.54
CA LEU A 172 0.99 11.67 5.32
C LEU A 172 1.32 11.64 6.82
N GLY A 173 1.83 10.51 7.34
CA GLY A 173 2.21 10.39 8.73
C GLY A 173 3.29 11.38 9.13
N LYS A 174 4.33 11.56 8.29
CA LYS A 174 5.38 12.55 8.52
C LYS A 174 4.88 13.99 8.42
N ARG A 175 3.92 14.25 7.51
CA ARG A 175 3.29 15.58 7.40
C ARG A 175 2.50 15.93 8.65
N VAL A 176 1.70 15.00 9.17
CA VAL A 176 0.92 15.21 10.41
C VAL A 176 1.84 15.39 11.62
N ALA A 177 2.96 14.64 11.66
CA ALA A 177 3.96 14.75 12.71
C ALA A 177 4.88 15.97 12.57
N GLY A 178 4.82 16.72 11.46
CA GLY A 178 5.72 17.86 11.19
C GLY A 178 7.18 17.47 10.99
N LEU A 179 7.43 16.21 10.56
CA LEU A 179 8.77 15.67 10.38
C LEU A 179 9.23 15.83 8.94
N ASP A 180 10.30 16.60 8.76
CA ASP A 180 10.98 16.77 7.49
C ASP A 180 12.42 16.24 7.56
N TYR A 181 13.14 16.25 6.46
CA TYR A 181 14.50 15.76 6.38
C TYR A 181 15.50 16.88 6.14
N THR A 182 16.61 16.84 6.86
CA THR A 182 17.77 17.70 6.63
C THR A 182 18.98 16.88 6.22
N LYS A 183 19.81 17.43 5.35
CA LYS A 183 21.08 16.81 4.98
C LYS A 183 22.16 17.21 5.96
N VAL A 184 22.84 16.20 6.54
CA VAL A 184 23.93 16.39 7.48
C VAL A 184 25.29 16.14 6.83
N TYR A 185 25.40 15.11 5.98
CA TYR A 185 26.65 14.67 5.36
C TYR A 185 26.59 14.76 3.84
N GLY A 186 27.73 15.03 3.22
CA GLY A 186 27.93 15.03 1.77
C GLY A 186 27.79 16.38 1.09
N PRO A 187 27.96 16.43 -0.25
CA PRO A 187 27.85 17.66 -1.01
C PRO A 187 26.43 18.22 -0.89
N ARG A 188 26.35 19.55 -0.84
CA ARG A 188 25.05 20.25 -0.71
C ARG A 188 24.22 19.97 -1.96
N PRO A 189 22.94 19.49 -1.82
CA PRO A 189 22.09 19.36 -2.97
C PRO A 189 21.91 20.71 -3.64
N MET A 190 22.02 20.75 -4.97
CA MET A 190 21.54 21.90 -5.72
C MET A 190 20.03 22.01 -5.46
N ASP A 191 19.55 23.21 -5.17
CA ASP A 191 18.16 23.50 -4.78
C ASP A 191 17.14 23.24 -5.93
N THR A 192 17.54 22.54 -6.96
CA THR A 192 16.73 22.26 -8.13
C THR A 192 16.03 20.91 -7.96
N VAL A 193 14.73 20.96 -7.69
CA VAL A 193 13.86 19.79 -7.88
C VAL A 193 13.99 19.37 -9.34
N SER A 194 14.36 18.11 -9.57
CA SER A 194 14.49 17.56 -10.92
C SER A 194 13.20 17.79 -11.72
N TRP A 195 13.32 18.34 -12.93
CA TRP A 195 12.18 18.59 -13.81
C TRP A 195 11.34 17.34 -14.05
N GLY A 196 12.00 16.18 -14.17
CA GLY A 196 11.33 14.89 -14.31
C GLY A 196 10.43 14.54 -13.12
N LEU A 197 10.86 14.84 -11.89
CA LEU A 197 10.04 14.60 -10.69
C LEU A 197 8.83 15.54 -10.62
N ARG A 198 8.99 16.79 -11.06
CA ARG A 198 7.85 17.72 -11.17
C ARG A 198 6.81 17.24 -12.19
N LEU A 199 7.26 16.77 -13.37
CA LEU A 199 6.38 16.20 -14.38
C LEU A 199 5.64 14.96 -13.83
N LEU A 200 6.33 14.09 -13.10
CA LEU A 200 5.71 12.94 -12.44
C LEU A 200 4.65 13.40 -11.42
N GLY A 201 4.92 14.46 -10.68
CA GLY A 201 3.96 15.08 -9.76
C GLY A 201 2.69 15.57 -10.46
N VAL A 202 2.87 16.29 -11.56
CA VAL A 202 1.73 16.78 -12.37
C VAL A 202 0.92 15.60 -12.93
N ALA A 203 1.59 14.58 -13.50
CA ALA A 203 0.92 13.37 -13.98
C ALA A 203 0.14 12.65 -12.88
N THR A 204 0.71 12.58 -11.67
CA THR A 204 0.03 11.98 -10.50
C THR A 204 -1.21 12.78 -10.08
N LEU A 205 -1.15 14.11 -10.13
CA LEU A 205 -2.31 14.96 -9.84
C LEU A 205 -3.40 14.84 -10.92
N ILE A 206 -3.03 14.76 -12.20
CA ILE A 206 -3.97 14.48 -13.28
C ILE A 206 -4.64 13.13 -13.07
N GLN A 207 -3.88 12.09 -12.74
CA GLN A 207 -4.44 10.78 -12.40
C GLN A 207 -5.41 10.84 -11.22
N CYS A 208 -5.11 11.66 -10.20
CA CYS A 208 -5.99 11.89 -9.07
C CYS A 208 -7.32 12.53 -9.51
N LEU A 209 -7.27 13.55 -10.35
CA LEU A 209 -8.46 14.20 -10.91
C LEU A 209 -9.30 13.23 -11.75
N LEU A 210 -8.66 12.42 -12.59
CA LEU A 210 -9.35 11.41 -13.38
C LEU A 210 -10.06 10.37 -12.50
N ARG A 211 -9.44 9.94 -11.40
CA ARG A 211 -10.09 9.03 -10.44
C ARG A 211 -11.28 9.66 -9.73
N ILE A 212 -11.20 10.94 -9.38
CA ILE A 212 -12.34 11.68 -8.79
C ILE A 212 -13.47 11.77 -9.82
N TRP A 213 -13.16 12.12 -11.05
CA TRP A 213 -14.15 12.21 -12.13
C TRP A 213 -14.84 10.86 -12.41
N GLN A 214 -14.06 9.79 -12.50
CA GLN A 214 -14.60 8.44 -12.68
C GLN A 214 -15.46 7.99 -11.49
N SER A 215 -15.08 8.34 -10.26
CA SER A 215 -15.88 7.99 -9.08
C SER A 215 -17.20 8.78 -9.02
N GLY A 216 -17.25 9.99 -9.56
CA GLY A 216 -18.48 10.77 -9.75
C GLY A 216 -19.37 10.19 -10.85
N ALA A 217 -18.79 9.87 -11.99
CA ALA A 217 -19.53 9.33 -13.14
C ALA A 217 -20.20 7.97 -12.85
N VAL A 218 -19.57 7.13 -12.03
CA VAL A 218 -20.16 5.84 -11.61
C VAL A 218 -21.40 6.02 -10.71
N GLN A 219 -21.52 7.14 -10.00
CA GLN A 219 -22.69 7.40 -9.17
C GLN A 219 -23.90 7.84 -9.99
N ASP A 220 -23.69 8.57 -11.09
CA ASP A 220 -24.78 9.03 -11.95
C ASP A 220 -25.35 7.91 -12.84
N THR A 221 -24.56 6.86 -13.10
CA THR A 221 -25.00 5.69 -13.87
C THR A 221 -25.59 4.56 -13.01
N ALA A 222 -25.47 4.63 -11.68
CA ALA A 222 -26.04 3.63 -10.76
C ALA A 222 -27.58 3.71 -10.60
N ALA A 223 -28.24 4.66 -11.26
CA ALA A 223 -29.69 4.73 -11.34
C ALA A 223 -30.29 3.85 -12.47
N VAL A 224 -29.48 3.25 -13.30
CA VAL A 224 -29.92 2.25 -14.26
C VAL A 224 -29.86 0.88 -13.57
N ASN A 225 -31.01 0.30 -13.32
CA ASN A 225 -31.21 -1.07 -12.86
C ASN A 225 -30.37 -2.04 -13.71
N ILE A 226 -29.13 -2.29 -13.31
CA ILE A 226 -28.40 -3.44 -13.78
C ILE A 226 -28.93 -4.60 -12.94
N PRO A 227 -29.56 -5.61 -13.55
CA PRO A 227 -29.94 -6.81 -12.82
C PRO A 227 -28.67 -7.30 -12.14
N SER A 228 -28.76 -7.56 -10.85
CA SER A 228 -27.66 -8.10 -10.04
C SER A 228 -27.23 -9.44 -10.66
N VAL A 229 -26.30 -9.35 -11.60
CA VAL A 229 -25.56 -10.55 -12.00
C VAL A 229 -24.73 -10.90 -10.77
N LYS A 230 -25.19 -11.89 -10.05
CA LYS A 230 -24.39 -12.57 -9.03
C LYS A 230 -23.14 -13.09 -9.74
N CYS A 231 -22.08 -12.27 -9.75
CA CYS A 231 -20.76 -12.73 -10.14
C CYS A 231 -20.16 -13.53 -8.98
N SER A 232 -20.76 -14.66 -8.68
CA SER A 232 -20.15 -15.73 -7.93
C SER A 232 -19.94 -16.87 -8.92
N GLY A 233 -18.88 -16.77 -9.69
CA GLY A 233 -18.46 -17.83 -10.58
C GLY A 233 -17.28 -17.32 -11.39
N HIS A 234 -16.15 -17.93 -11.24
CA HIS A 234 -15.02 -17.70 -12.11
C HIS A 234 -15.40 -18.22 -13.49
N ASN A 235 -15.50 -17.33 -14.47
CA ASN A 235 -15.83 -17.72 -15.83
C ASN A 235 -14.68 -18.50 -16.47
N CYS A 236 -15.01 -19.41 -17.38
CA CYS A 236 -14.03 -20.15 -18.16
C CYS A 236 -13.12 -19.19 -18.94
N GLN A 237 -11.82 -19.34 -18.83
CA GLN A 237 -10.85 -18.48 -19.52
C GLN A 237 -10.76 -18.74 -21.05
N LEU A 238 -11.43 -19.77 -21.58
CA LEU A 238 -11.48 -20.06 -23.00
C LEU A 238 -12.74 -19.54 -23.68
N CYS A 239 -13.92 -19.86 -23.17
CA CYS A 239 -15.18 -19.43 -23.78
C CYS A 239 -15.75 -18.14 -23.17
N LEU A 240 -15.31 -17.74 -21.97
CA LEU A 240 -15.75 -16.55 -21.20
C LEU A 240 -17.25 -16.54 -20.83
N GLU A 241 -18.03 -17.53 -21.27
CA GLU A 241 -19.47 -17.61 -21.05
C GLU A 241 -19.86 -18.57 -19.93
N ALA A 242 -19.25 -19.76 -19.91
CA ALA A 242 -19.57 -20.79 -18.93
C ALA A 242 -18.83 -20.61 -17.63
N THR A 243 -19.45 -21.00 -16.51
CA THR A 243 -18.76 -21.07 -15.22
C THR A 243 -17.62 -22.10 -15.27
N ALA A 244 -16.48 -21.75 -14.68
CA ALA A 244 -15.35 -22.65 -14.61
C ALA A 244 -15.63 -23.77 -13.59
N THR A 245 -15.72 -24.99 -14.07
CA THR A 245 -15.98 -26.18 -13.23
C THR A 245 -14.76 -27.06 -13.06
N THR A 246 -13.67 -26.73 -13.71
CA THR A 246 -12.41 -27.50 -13.67
C THR A 246 -11.20 -26.61 -13.55
N ALA A 247 -10.18 -27.14 -12.85
CA ALA A 247 -8.86 -26.51 -12.70
C ALA A 247 -7.78 -27.43 -13.25
N THR A 248 -6.77 -26.83 -13.87
CA THR A 248 -5.50 -27.49 -14.21
C THR A 248 -4.56 -27.48 -13.01
N LEU A 249 -3.52 -28.32 -13.00
CA LEU A 249 -2.51 -28.36 -11.92
C LEU A 249 -1.80 -27.01 -11.71
N CYS A 250 -1.68 -26.22 -12.77
CA CYS A 250 -1.13 -24.86 -12.72
C CYS A 250 -2.10 -23.80 -12.17
N GLY A 251 -3.32 -24.18 -11.75
CA GLY A 251 -4.30 -23.31 -11.12
C GLY A 251 -5.21 -22.52 -12.06
N HIS A 252 -5.12 -22.69 -13.38
CA HIS A 252 -6.00 -22.01 -14.32
C HIS A 252 -7.37 -22.69 -14.41
N LEU A 253 -8.42 -21.87 -14.49
CA LEU A 253 -9.81 -22.30 -14.40
C LEU A 253 -10.48 -22.32 -15.77
N PHE A 254 -11.16 -23.44 -16.08
CA PHE A 254 -11.87 -23.65 -17.35
C PHE A 254 -13.18 -24.39 -17.13
N CYS A 255 -14.11 -24.31 -18.08
CA CYS A 255 -15.24 -25.23 -18.08
C CYS A 255 -14.78 -26.60 -18.59
N TRP A 256 -15.46 -27.65 -18.16
CA TRP A 256 -15.14 -29.04 -18.53
C TRP A 256 -15.05 -29.23 -20.04
N ASN A 257 -16.03 -28.75 -20.80
CA ASN A 257 -16.09 -28.93 -22.24
C ASN A 257 -14.86 -28.33 -22.95
N CYS A 258 -14.55 -27.09 -22.67
CA CYS A 258 -13.40 -26.42 -23.29
C CYS A 258 -12.06 -27.06 -22.93
N LEU A 259 -11.88 -27.45 -21.68
CA LEU A 259 -10.62 -28.07 -21.23
C LEU A 259 -10.45 -29.49 -21.76
N SER A 260 -11.53 -30.31 -21.76
CA SER A 260 -11.48 -31.68 -22.25
C SER A 260 -11.23 -31.74 -23.76
N GLU A 261 -11.84 -30.84 -24.52
CA GLU A 261 -11.64 -30.75 -25.96
C GLU A 261 -10.21 -30.29 -26.32
N TRP A 262 -9.69 -29.29 -25.60
CA TRP A 262 -8.33 -28.81 -25.79
C TRP A 262 -7.28 -29.87 -25.47
N LEU A 263 -7.40 -30.56 -24.34
CA LEU A 263 -6.42 -31.57 -23.90
C LEU A 263 -6.41 -32.83 -24.75
N ARG A 264 -7.48 -33.10 -25.54
CA ARG A 264 -7.46 -34.17 -26.54
C ARG A 264 -6.51 -33.90 -27.68
N VAL A 265 -6.31 -32.63 -28.02
CA VAL A 265 -5.43 -32.20 -29.13
C VAL A 265 -4.02 -31.85 -28.64
N LYS A 266 -3.91 -31.19 -27.49
CA LYS A 266 -2.65 -30.72 -26.93
C LYS A 266 -2.63 -30.88 -25.40
N PRO A 267 -1.75 -31.73 -24.85
CA PRO A 267 -1.67 -32.00 -23.42
C PRO A 267 -0.97 -30.87 -22.65
N TYR A 268 -1.31 -29.62 -22.93
CA TYR A 268 -0.72 -28.43 -22.32
C TYR A 268 -1.83 -27.45 -21.91
N CYS A 269 -1.62 -26.75 -20.80
CA CYS A 269 -2.53 -25.70 -20.36
C CYS A 269 -2.69 -24.63 -21.46
N PRO A 270 -3.93 -24.24 -21.82
CA PRO A 270 -4.17 -23.23 -22.84
C PRO A 270 -3.56 -21.87 -22.52
N PHE A 271 -3.38 -21.57 -21.23
CA PHE A 271 -2.93 -20.27 -20.76
C PHE A 271 -1.41 -20.22 -20.54
N CYS A 272 -0.86 -21.07 -19.69
CA CYS A 272 0.60 -21.04 -19.33
C CYS A 272 1.44 -22.09 -20.09
N ARG A 273 0.83 -22.95 -20.89
CA ARG A 273 1.49 -24.02 -21.68
C ARG A 273 2.23 -25.05 -20.82
N GLU A 274 1.94 -25.15 -19.54
CA GLU A 274 2.46 -26.20 -18.68
C GLU A 274 1.83 -27.53 -19.05
N TYR A 275 2.61 -28.62 -18.96
CA TYR A 275 2.14 -29.95 -19.29
C TYR A 275 1.07 -30.41 -18.31
N VAL A 276 -0.12 -30.77 -18.82
CA VAL A 276 -1.29 -31.22 -18.05
C VAL A 276 -1.75 -32.56 -18.60
N PRO A 277 -1.44 -33.69 -17.93
CA PRO A 277 -1.99 -34.97 -18.33
C PRO A 277 -3.52 -34.97 -18.14
N PRO A 278 -4.29 -35.49 -19.09
CA PRO A 278 -5.77 -35.51 -19.04
C PRO A 278 -6.34 -36.18 -17.78
N SER A 279 -5.59 -37.11 -17.19
CA SER A 279 -5.95 -37.83 -15.94
C SER A 279 -5.85 -36.98 -14.66
N ARG A 280 -5.28 -35.76 -14.72
CA ARG A 280 -5.09 -34.91 -13.56
C ARG A 280 -5.85 -33.57 -13.63
N ILE A 281 -7.01 -33.60 -14.21
CA ILE A 281 -7.95 -32.50 -14.19
C ILE A 281 -8.68 -32.54 -12.85
N VAL A 282 -8.73 -31.42 -12.14
CA VAL A 282 -9.42 -31.29 -10.86
C VAL A 282 -10.79 -30.66 -11.08
N HIS A 283 -11.85 -31.36 -10.68
CA HIS A 283 -13.19 -30.79 -10.65
C HIS A 283 -13.34 -29.88 -9.42
N VAL A 284 -13.83 -28.67 -9.63
CA VAL A 284 -14.02 -27.67 -8.58
C VAL A 284 -15.55 -27.57 -8.33
N MET A 285 -15.96 -28.01 -7.14
CA MET A 285 -17.39 -28.10 -6.83
C MET A 285 -18.00 -26.89 -6.13
N ASN A 286 -17.17 -25.96 -5.62
CA ASN A 286 -17.61 -24.83 -4.80
C ASN A 286 -16.89 -23.53 -5.20
N LEU A 287 -17.03 -23.13 -6.45
CA LEU A 287 -16.59 -21.80 -6.91
C LEU A 287 -17.73 -20.80 -6.86
#